data_a15598ded0b07847e355cd84bca3df08
#
_entry.id   a15598ded0b07847e355cd84bca3df08
#
_cell.length_a   1.000
_cell.length_b   1.000
_cell.length_c   1.000
_cell.angle_alpha   90.00
_cell.angle_beta   90.00
_cell.angle_gamma   90.00
#
_symmetry.space_group_name_H-M   'P 1'
#
loop_
_entity.id
_entity.type
_entity.pdbx_description
1 polymer ?
#
loop_
_entity_poly.entity_id
_entity_poly.type
_entity_poly.pdbx_seq_one_letter_code
_entity_poly.pdbx_strand_id
1 'polypeptide(L)'
;MQGLVLDAARIQHEHTRGIWPGRVATDDLDRWATEKPEATALVGWRLEEERESRLSYRELARRTALAACVLERAGVRRGDVVAFQLPSWWQFVALYLATVRLGAVANPLMPIFRQRELAFMLRLAEPRVFIAPARFRGFDHGELARELAAQPPGMRVLLVGGAGAGSLEAELAAAGDAGAFERGARLEPNDVTQLLYTSGTTGEPKGVLHTSNTLLGAVHSFARHMQLGADDVIFMPSPLAHQLGFCYGMLLSLALGVPLVLTDIWRPARAAQLIEAHGATFAFAATPFLADLAALERGGKRSLGRLRLFASSGAPIPPAVAQAARDKLDLAVAACWGMTECASVTITPPDGSKATESDGCALANGEVRIVEPDGREAPRGETGALQVRGASLFVGYLKRPALYALDAEGWFDTGDLARMDEEGYIRICGRRKDVIIRGGENIPVVEIEAALYRMPELVDAAVVAMPDARLQERACAFVTLRRGHSLDLAALCRHLEAEGFSKHFWPERLEVLAEMPRTPTGKIQKFVLRELAKGLPPQAADASRVA
;
A
#
# COMPACT_ATOMS: atom_id res chain seq x y z
N MET A 1 16.90 17.36 -1.59
CA MET A 1 17.07 15.94 -2.02
C MET A 1 17.14 15.90 -3.53
N GLN A 2 18.03 15.09 -4.12
CA GLN A 2 18.13 14.95 -5.58
C GLN A 2 16.89 14.24 -6.16
N GLY A 3 16.32 14.80 -7.23
CA GLY A 3 15.12 14.26 -7.89
C GLY A 3 13.82 14.95 -7.48
N LEU A 4 13.87 15.93 -6.59
CA LEU A 4 12.71 16.76 -6.24
C LEU A 4 12.33 17.66 -7.42
N VAL A 5 11.04 17.56 -7.84
CA VAL A 5 10.42 18.41 -8.85
C VAL A 5 9.13 18.97 -8.28
N LEU A 6 9.22 20.16 -7.74
CA LEU A 6 8.08 20.87 -7.16
C LEU A 6 8.21 22.36 -7.46
N ASP A 7 7.34 22.88 -8.32
CA ASP A 7 7.36 24.26 -8.75
C ASP A 7 6.42 25.17 -7.92
N ALA A 8 6.69 26.48 -7.99
CA ALA A 8 5.93 27.47 -7.24
C ALA A 8 4.47 27.57 -7.70
N ALA A 9 4.17 27.32 -8.98
CA ALA A 9 2.82 27.39 -9.52
C ALA A 9 1.94 26.29 -8.92
N ARG A 10 2.43 25.05 -8.84
CA ARG A 10 1.74 23.95 -8.17
C ARG A 10 1.53 24.23 -6.68
N ILE A 11 2.57 24.75 -6.00
CA ILE A 11 2.46 25.12 -4.56
C ILE A 11 1.33 26.14 -4.38
N GLN A 12 1.34 27.22 -5.14
CA GLN A 12 0.32 28.26 -5.06
C GLN A 12 -1.07 27.74 -5.40
N HIS A 13 -1.20 26.93 -6.44
CA HIS A 13 -2.46 26.33 -6.87
C HIS A 13 -3.10 25.49 -5.76
N GLU A 14 -2.37 24.53 -5.18
CA GLU A 14 -2.93 23.60 -4.21
C GLU A 14 -3.20 24.25 -2.84
N HIS A 15 -2.43 25.27 -2.46
CA HIS A 15 -2.75 26.10 -1.30
C HIS A 15 -4.03 26.93 -1.54
N THR A 16 -4.20 27.53 -2.72
CA THR A 16 -5.40 28.32 -3.05
C THR A 16 -6.66 27.44 -3.05
N ARG A 17 -6.56 26.18 -3.49
CA ARG A 17 -7.65 25.19 -3.41
C ARG A 17 -7.95 24.71 -1.97
N GLY A 18 -7.09 25.03 -1.01
CA GLY A 18 -7.22 24.57 0.38
C GLY A 18 -7.02 23.06 0.56
N ILE A 19 -6.38 22.38 -0.41
CA ILE A 19 -6.10 20.94 -0.32
C ILE A 19 -4.81 20.70 0.47
N TRP A 20 -3.78 21.51 0.27
CA TRP A 20 -2.54 21.45 1.05
C TRP A 20 -2.68 22.21 2.36
N PRO A 21 -2.57 21.53 3.53
CA PRO A 21 -2.82 22.15 4.83
C PRO A 21 -1.70 23.05 5.32
N GLY A 22 -0.52 23.03 4.69
CA GLY A 22 0.62 23.87 5.10
C GLY A 22 1.22 23.47 6.46
N ARG A 23 1.13 22.20 6.86
CA ARG A 23 1.63 21.67 8.14
C ARG A 23 2.31 20.30 7.98
N VAL A 24 2.93 19.84 9.06
CA VAL A 24 3.61 18.54 9.13
C VAL A 24 2.99 17.67 10.22
N ALA A 25 3.21 16.35 10.17
CA ALA A 25 2.59 15.39 11.09
C ALA A 25 2.89 15.66 12.58
N THR A 26 4.03 16.28 12.90
CA THR A 26 4.37 16.66 14.29
C THR A 26 3.52 17.81 14.83
N ASP A 27 2.91 18.62 13.96
CA ASP A 27 1.97 19.66 14.39
C ASP A 27 0.70 19.06 14.97
N ASP A 28 0.20 18.01 14.32
CA ASP A 28 -0.95 17.25 14.80
C ASP A 28 -0.61 16.53 16.12
N LEU A 29 0.58 15.92 16.24
CA LEU A 29 1.02 15.30 17.50
C LEU A 29 1.09 16.31 18.64
N ASP A 30 1.72 17.48 18.43
CA ASP A 30 1.91 18.51 19.45
C ASP A 30 0.56 19.11 19.89
N ARG A 31 -0.34 19.31 18.93
CA ARG A 31 -1.72 19.71 19.20
C ARG A 31 -2.42 18.71 20.12
N TRP A 32 -2.44 17.43 19.78
CA TRP A 32 -3.16 16.43 20.56
C TRP A 32 -2.50 16.12 21.91
N ALA A 33 -1.17 16.19 21.99
CA ALA A 33 -0.44 16.09 23.26
C ALA A 33 -0.77 17.24 24.22
N THR A 34 -1.24 18.38 23.71
CA THR A 34 -1.68 19.54 24.48
C THR A 34 -3.18 19.46 24.79
N GLU A 35 -4.04 19.23 23.77
CA GLU A 35 -5.49 19.31 23.92
C GLU A 35 -6.09 18.08 24.62
N LYS A 36 -5.53 16.88 24.40
CA LYS A 36 -6.01 15.61 24.97
C LYS A 36 -4.88 14.64 25.31
N PRO A 37 -3.96 15.01 26.22
CA PRO A 37 -2.71 14.30 26.50
C PRO A 37 -2.91 12.84 26.90
N GLU A 38 -3.98 12.54 27.66
CA GLU A 38 -4.24 11.18 28.17
C GLU A 38 -5.08 10.32 27.22
N ALA A 39 -5.60 10.91 26.12
CA ALA A 39 -6.33 10.14 25.13
C ALA A 39 -5.40 9.13 24.44
N THR A 40 -5.93 7.97 24.10
CA THR A 40 -5.19 6.92 23.40
C THR A 40 -4.83 7.41 21.99
N ALA A 41 -3.53 7.46 21.68
CA ALA A 41 -3.02 7.73 20.34
C ALA A 41 -2.79 6.45 19.55
N LEU A 42 -2.28 5.39 20.21
CA LEU A 42 -1.89 4.16 19.55
C LEU A 42 -2.06 2.95 20.47
N VAL A 43 -2.58 1.86 19.89
CA VAL A 43 -2.55 0.52 20.45
C VAL A 43 -1.83 -0.38 19.45
N GLY A 44 -0.80 -1.09 19.88
CA GLY A 44 -0.02 -2.01 19.03
C GLY A 44 0.00 -3.41 19.64
N TRP A 45 -0.37 -4.40 18.86
CA TRP A 45 -0.30 -5.79 19.24
C TRP A 45 0.90 -6.48 18.56
N ARG A 46 1.77 -7.10 19.35
CA ARG A 46 2.86 -7.96 18.89
C ARG A 46 2.47 -9.42 19.05
N LEU A 47 2.25 -10.11 17.94
CA LEU A 47 1.70 -11.46 17.94
C LEU A 47 2.67 -12.48 18.56
N GLU A 48 3.95 -12.45 18.21
CA GLU A 48 4.95 -13.42 18.72
C GLU A 48 5.26 -13.22 20.22
N GLU A 49 5.07 -12.01 20.75
CA GLU A 49 5.27 -11.68 22.16
C GLU A 49 3.96 -11.76 22.96
N GLU A 50 2.82 -11.96 22.29
CA GLU A 50 1.46 -11.86 22.85
C GLU A 50 1.29 -10.61 23.74
N ARG A 51 1.84 -9.49 23.29
CA ARG A 51 1.93 -8.27 24.08
C ARG A 51 1.24 -7.10 23.39
N GLU A 52 0.41 -6.40 24.17
CA GLU A 52 -0.14 -5.11 23.80
C GLU A 52 0.73 -3.96 24.31
N SER A 53 0.89 -2.96 23.49
CA SER A 53 1.47 -1.67 23.88
C SER A 53 0.42 -0.59 23.63
N ARG A 54 0.13 0.24 24.65
CA ARG A 54 -0.80 1.34 24.55
C ARG A 54 -0.10 2.64 24.90
N LEU A 55 -0.23 3.64 24.02
CA LEU A 55 0.36 4.95 24.21
C LEU A 55 -0.72 6.03 24.18
N SER A 56 -0.68 6.95 25.15
CA SER A 56 -1.41 8.20 25.05
C SER A 56 -0.67 9.19 24.13
N TYR A 57 -1.32 10.31 23.75
CA TYR A 57 -0.66 11.36 22.97
C TYR A 57 0.54 11.96 23.72
N ARG A 58 0.45 12.13 25.04
CA ARG A 58 1.58 12.56 25.89
C ARG A 58 2.76 11.59 25.79
N GLU A 59 2.48 10.30 25.93
CA GLU A 59 3.53 9.27 25.88
C GLU A 59 4.13 9.13 24.47
N LEU A 60 3.31 9.22 23.41
CA LEU A 60 3.80 9.23 22.04
C LEU A 60 4.69 10.44 21.76
N ALA A 61 4.30 11.64 22.22
CA ALA A 61 5.10 12.85 22.07
C ALA A 61 6.44 12.74 22.84
N ARG A 62 6.43 12.21 24.07
CA ARG A 62 7.63 11.95 24.87
C ARG A 62 8.57 10.97 24.15
N ARG A 63 8.05 9.85 23.65
CA ARG A 63 8.85 8.84 22.91
C ARG A 63 9.39 9.40 21.60
N THR A 64 8.63 10.23 20.93
CA THR A 64 9.06 10.95 19.72
C THR A 64 10.25 11.87 20.03
N ALA A 65 10.19 12.64 21.12
CA ALA A 65 11.28 13.51 21.53
C ALA A 65 12.55 12.72 21.88
N LEU A 66 12.41 11.63 22.64
CA LEU A 66 13.55 10.73 22.93
C LEU A 66 14.16 10.14 21.67
N ALA A 67 13.33 9.66 20.73
CA ALA A 67 13.81 9.14 19.45
C ALA A 67 14.53 10.23 18.63
N ALA A 68 14.05 11.47 18.66
CA ALA A 68 14.74 12.60 18.01
C ALA A 68 16.13 12.85 18.63
N CYS A 69 16.27 12.84 19.97
CA CYS A 69 17.56 12.92 20.63
C CYS A 69 18.52 11.79 20.21
N VAL A 70 18.01 10.55 20.13
CA VAL A 70 18.83 9.39 19.69
C VAL A 70 19.29 9.57 18.25
N LEU A 71 18.41 9.96 17.34
CA LEU A 71 18.75 10.19 15.94
C LEU A 71 19.75 11.35 15.78
N GLU A 72 19.58 12.44 16.52
CA GLU A 72 20.48 13.58 16.50
C GLU A 72 21.89 13.20 17.00
N ARG A 73 21.99 12.43 18.11
CA ARG A 73 23.25 11.86 18.61
C ARG A 73 23.87 10.86 17.63
N ALA A 74 23.05 10.19 16.82
CA ALA A 74 23.50 9.34 15.72
C ALA A 74 24.00 10.16 14.50
N GLY A 75 23.97 11.49 14.58
CA GLY A 75 24.46 12.41 13.55
C GLY A 75 23.43 12.77 12.47
N VAL A 76 22.15 12.47 12.68
CA VAL A 76 21.10 12.88 11.72
C VAL A 76 20.93 14.41 11.74
N ARG A 77 20.87 15.00 10.57
CA ARG A 77 20.66 16.43 10.33
C ARG A 77 19.55 16.65 9.30
N ARG A 78 19.11 17.90 9.15
CA ARG A 78 18.12 18.28 8.13
C ARG A 78 18.54 17.77 6.74
N GLY A 79 17.62 17.13 6.06
CA GLY A 79 17.80 16.56 4.72
C GLY A 79 18.46 15.18 4.67
N ASP A 80 19.00 14.67 5.79
CA ASP A 80 19.48 13.29 5.86
C ASP A 80 18.32 12.28 5.75
N VAL A 81 18.65 11.06 5.33
CA VAL A 81 17.70 9.96 5.25
C VAL A 81 17.84 9.07 6.50
N VAL A 82 16.71 8.76 7.13
CA VAL A 82 16.59 7.76 8.19
C VAL A 82 15.81 6.57 7.65
N ALA A 83 16.49 5.45 7.40
CA ALA A 83 15.86 4.21 6.96
C ALA A 83 15.44 3.36 8.15
N PHE A 84 14.24 2.78 8.10
CA PHE A 84 13.79 1.85 9.13
C PHE A 84 12.94 0.73 8.55
N GLN A 85 13.38 -0.51 8.80
CA GLN A 85 12.73 -1.73 8.38
C GLN A 85 11.97 -2.32 9.58
N LEU A 86 10.89 -1.68 10.01
CA LEU A 86 10.14 -2.08 11.19
C LEU A 86 8.75 -2.63 10.85
N PRO A 87 8.27 -3.66 11.58
CA PRO A 87 6.86 -4.01 11.59
C PRO A 87 5.99 -2.84 12.08
N SER A 88 4.67 -3.01 12.04
CA SER A 88 3.70 -2.00 12.52
C SER A 88 3.74 -1.90 14.06
N TRP A 89 4.88 -1.47 14.59
CA TRP A 89 5.13 -1.25 16.01
C TRP A 89 5.07 0.24 16.36
N TRP A 90 4.89 0.58 17.64
CA TRP A 90 4.89 1.97 18.09
C TRP A 90 6.21 2.70 17.77
N GLN A 91 7.33 1.98 17.74
CA GLN A 91 8.64 2.55 17.38
C GLN A 91 8.64 3.11 15.96
N PHE A 92 7.93 2.47 15.02
CA PHE A 92 7.79 3.00 13.66
C PHE A 92 7.19 4.40 13.67
N VAL A 93 6.09 4.60 14.41
CA VAL A 93 5.39 5.90 14.50
C VAL A 93 6.27 6.95 15.16
N ALA A 94 6.89 6.60 16.31
CA ALA A 94 7.77 7.53 17.03
C ALA A 94 9.02 7.93 16.21
N LEU A 95 9.61 7.00 15.46
CA LEU A 95 10.77 7.24 14.60
C LEU A 95 10.43 8.10 13.38
N TYR A 96 9.27 7.87 12.77
CA TYR A 96 8.78 8.75 11.69
C TYR A 96 8.64 10.19 12.19
N LEU A 97 7.92 10.38 13.29
CA LEU A 97 7.69 11.71 13.88
C LEU A 97 9.00 12.36 14.34
N ALA A 98 9.94 11.58 14.90
CA ALA A 98 11.27 12.06 15.27
C ALA A 98 12.07 12.53 14.04
N THR A 99 11.98 11.78 12.94
CA THR A 99 12.63 12.13 11.68
C THR A 99 12.08 13.46 11.13
N VAL A 100 10.76 13.64 11.17
CA VAL A 100 10.09 14.90 10.79
C VAL A 100 10.57 16.06 11.68
N ARG A 101 10.69 15.86 13.01
CA ARG A 101 11.19 16.89 13.95
C ARG A 101 12.61 17.36 13.64
N LEU A 102 13.44 16.47 13.13
CA LEU A 102 14.83 16.79 12.75
C LEU A 102 14.96 17.39 11.34
N GLY A 103 13.86 17.55 10.61
CA GLY A 103 13.89 18.00 9.22
C GLY A 103 14.51 16.96 8.27
N ALA A 104 14.54 15.69 8.66
CA ALA A 104 15.09 14.59 7.91
C ALA A 104 13.99 13.84 7.13
N VAL A 105 14.41 12.95 6.22
CA VAL A 105 13.53 12.18 5.34
C VAL A 105 13.36 10.76 5.87
N ALA A 106 12.12 10.36 6.12
CA ALA A 106 11.81 9.00 6.51
C ALA A 106 11.83 8.06 5.31
N ASN A 107 12.56 6.95 5.43
CA ASN A 107 12.60 5.88 4.45
C ASN A 107 12.13 4.55 5.07
N PRO A 108 10.80 4.35 5.18
CA PRO A 108 10.24 3.09 5.62
C PRO A 108 10.52 1.97 4.63
N LEU A 109 10.99 0.83 5.14
CA LEU A 109 11.30 -0.38 4.38
C LEU A 109 10.47 -1.54 4.90
N MET A 110 9.92 -2.34 3.98
CA MET A 110 9.09 -3.48 4.35
C MET A 110 9.90 -4.58 5.07
N PRO A 111 9.41 -5.15 6.18
CA PRO A 111 10.11 -6.21 6.91
C PRO A 111 10.38 -7.49 6.10
N ILE A 112 9.71 -7.67 4.97
CA ILE A 112 9.93 -8.80 4.08
C ILE A 112 11.16 -8.65 3.19
N PHE A 113 11.67 -7.44 2.95
CA PHE A 113 12.86 -7.23 2.14
C PHE A 113 14.07 -7.92 2.75
N ARG A 114 14.92 -8.46 1.87
CA ARG A 114 16.13 -9.19 2.23
C ARG A 114 17.35 -8.48 1.65
N GLN A 115 18.49 -9.13 1.71
CA GLN A 115 19.77 -8.56 1.32
C GLN A 115 19.76 -7.90 -0.07
N ARG A 116 19.15 -8.55 -1.07
CA ARG A 116 19.13 -8.05 -2.45
C ARG A 116 18.43 -6.70 -2.56
N GLU A 117 17.20 -6.63 -2.05
CA GLU A 117 16.39 -5.41 -2.10
C GLU A 117 16.98 -4.31 -1.23
N LEU A 118 17.35 -4.65 0.02
CA LEU A 118 17.89 -3.69 0.98
C LEU A 118 19.22 -3.11 0.54
N ALA A 119 20.14 -3.94 0.01
CA ALA A 119 21.44 -3.46 -0.48
C ALA A 119 21.27 -2.42 -1.60
N PHE A 120 20.31 -2.64 -2.50
CA PHE A 120 19.99 -1.66 -3.55
C PHE A 120 19.37 -0.38 -2.95
N MET A 121 18.35 -0.51 -2.12
CA MET A 121 17.58 0.60 -1.57
C MET A 121 18.45 1.48 -0.66
N LEU A 122 19.25 0.88 0.22
CA LEU A 122 20.14 1.60 1.13
C LEU A 122 21.27 2.30 0.37
N ARG A 123 21.83 1.67 -0.67
CA ARG A 123 22.83 2.32 -1.53
C ARG A 123 22.25 3.50 -2.30
N LEU A 124 20.99 3.42 -2.76
CA LEU A 124 20.32 4.51 -3.47
C LEU A 124 19.98 5.67 -2.52
N ALA A 125 19.46 5.36 -1.33
CA ALA A 125 19.00 6.34 -0.34
C ALA A 125 20.15 6.96 0.47
N GLU A 126 21.28 6.25 0.65
CA GLU A 126 22.43 6.68 1.48
C GLU A 126 22.00 7.14 2.88
N PRO A 127 21.27 6.30 3.66
CA PRO A 127 20.74 6.73 4.93
C PRO A 127 21.86 6.95 5.97
N ARG A 128 21.67 7.95 6.82
CA ARG A 128 22.55 8.22 7.97
C ARG A 128 22.42 7.15 9.06
N VAL A 129 21.17 6.69 9.25
CA VAL A 129 20.82 5.65 10.23
C VAL A 129 19.93 4.62 9.56
N PHE A 130 20.19 3.34 9.83
CA PHE A 130 19.33 2.22 9.50
C PHE A 130 18.85 1.53 10.78
N ILE A 131 17.52 1.40 10.94
CA ILE A 131 16.89 0.81 12.12
C ILE A 131 16.13 -0.44 11.71
N ALA A 132 16.38 -1.56 12.38
CA ALA A 132 15.73 -2.84 12.11
C ALA A 132 15.32 -3.54 13.41
N PRO A 133 14.37 -4.50 13.41
CA PRO A 133 14.19 -5.37 14.55
C PRO A 133 15.42 -6.28 14.71
N ALA A 134 15.76 -6.69 15.92
CA ALA A 134 16.77 -7.72 16.09
C ALA A 134 16.31 -9.03 15.43
N ARG A 135 15.09 -9.47 15.76
CA ARG A 135 14.42 -10.62 15.13
C ARG A 135 12.95 -10.33 14.88
N PHE A 136 12.41 -10.89 13.80
CA PHE A 136 10.97 -10.81 13.49
C PHE A 136 10.58 -11.98 12.58
N ARG A 137 9.51 -12.70 12.92
CA ARG A 137 9.00 -13.89 12.20
C ARG A 137 10.10 -14.92 11.94
N GLY A 138 10.87 -15.22 12.98
CA GLY A 138 11.96 -16.19 12.94
C GLY A 138 13.22 -15.74 12.19
N PHE A 139 13.21 -14.60 11.50
CA PHE A 139 14.35 -14.10 10.75
C PHE A 139 15.22 -13.15 11.59
N ASP A 140 16.57 -13.27 11.48
CA ASP A 140 17.54 -12.39 12.12
C ASP A 140 17.81 -11.15 11.24
N HIS A 141 17.03 -10.12 11.49
CA HIS A 141 17.20 -8.83 10.80
C HIS A 141 18.44 -8.07 11.32
N GLY A 142 18.83 -8.34 12.57
CA GLY A 142 19.99 -7.71 13.18
C GLY A 142 21.30 -8.14 12.53
N GLU A 143 21.44 -9.43 12.21
CA GLU A 143 22.58 -9.94 11.43
C GLU A 143 22.64 -9.29 10.06
N LEU A 144 21.54 -9.35 9.32
CA LEU A 144 21.44 -8.71 7.99
C LEU A 144 21.73 -7.21 8.04
N ALA A 145 21.25 -6.49 9.06
CA ALA A 145 21.50 -5.05 9.19
C ALA A 145 22.98 -4.74 9.41
N ARG A 146 23.70 -5.57 10.19
CA ARG A 146 25.16 -5.42 10.41
C ARG A 146 25.96 -5.74 9.15
N GLU A 147 25.57 -6.75 8.38
CA GLU A 147 26.19 -7.06 7.07
C GLU A 147 26.04 -5.89 6.10
N LEU A 148 24.83 -5.27 6.05
CA LEU A 148 24.55 -4.13 5.19
C LEU A 148 25.19 -2.83 5.68
N ALA A 149 25.62 -2.74 6.95
CA ALA A 149 26.24 -1.55 7.53
C ALA A 149 27.56 -1.16 6.85
N ALA A 150 28.24 -2.13 6.21
CA ALA A 150 29.46 -1.86 5.45
C ALA A 150 29.23 -1.01 4.19
N GLN A 151 27.98 -0.88 3.73
CA GLN A 151 27.57 -0.14 2.53
C GLN A 151 26.17 0.47 2.71
N PRO A 152 26.01 1.80 2.75
CA PRO A 152 26.99 2.89 2.49
C PRO A 152 27.91 3.17 3.69
N PRO A 153 29.12 3.71 3.44
CA PRO A 153 30.05 4.07 4.50
C PRO A 153 29.45 5.07 5.49
N GLY A 154 29.66 4.82 6.80
CA GLY A 154 29.21 5.73 7.87
C GLY A 154 27.74 5.60 8.26
N MET A 155 26.98 4.65 7.71
CA MET A 155 25.63 4.34 8.14
C MET A 155 25.65 3.68 9.55
N ARG A 156 24.95 4.30 10.51
CA ARG A 156 24.78 3.72 11.85
C ARG A 156 23.60 2.76 11.88
N VAL A 157 23.77 1.60 12.50
CA VAL A 157 22.69 0.62 12.70
C VAL A 157 22.18 0.69 14.14
N LEU A 158 20.85 0.72 14.32
CA LEU A 158 20.16 0.58 15.59
C LEU A 158 19.16 -0.59 15.51
N LEU A 159 19.08 -1.38 16.57
CA LEU A 159 18.21 -2.56 16.60
C LEU A 159 17.10 -2.42 17.65
N VAL A 160 15.88 -2.68 17.26
CA VAL A 160 14.73 -2.79 18.17
C VAL A 160 14.66 -4.21 18.72
N GLY A 161 14.56 -4.34 20.04
CA GLY A 161 14.58 -5.64 20.72
C GLY A 161 15.96 -6.28 20.78
N GLY A 162 17.03 -5.53 20.49
CA GLY A 162 18.41 -5.95 20.65
C GLY A 162 18.91 -5.72 22.07
N ALA A 163 20.09 -6.30 22.39
CA ALA A 163 20.78 -6.09 23.65
C ALA A 163 22.13 -5.38 23.43
N GLY A 164 22.57 -4.59 24.41
CA GLY A 164 23.89 -3.94 24.40
C GLY A 164 24.00 -2.73 23.47
N ALA A 165 25.22 -2.45 23.03
CA ALA A 165 25.50 -1.32 22.13
C ALA A 165 24.75 -1.45 20.80
N GLY A 166 24.09 -0.38 20.37
CA GLY A 166 23.24 -0.38 19.16
C GLY A 166 21.79 -0.81 19.41
N SER A 167 21.37 -1.12 20.65
CA SER A 167 19.96 -1.29 21.00
C SER A 167 19.27 0.08 21.01
N LEU A 168 18.15 0.19 20.28
CA LEU A 168 17.34 1.40 20.31
C LEU A 168 16.80 1.68 21.71
N GLU A 169 16.40 0.64 22.45
CA GLU A 169 15.88 0.75 23.80
C GLU A 169 16.95 1.28 24.78
N ALA A 170 18.20 0.81 24.66
CA ALA A 170 19.30 1.31 25.46
C ALA A 170 19.64 2.78 25.15
N GLU A 171 19.64 3.14 23.88
CA GLU A 171 19.86 4.54 23.46
C GLU A 171 18.72 5.47 23.92
N LEU A 172 17.47 5.01 23.85
CA LEU A 172 16.32 5.76 24.38
C LEU A 172 16.40 5.96 25.90
N ALA A 173 16.82 4.91 26.65
CA ALA A 173 17.03 5.01 28.09
C ALA A 173 18.18 5.98 28.44
N ALA A 174 19.27 5.95 27.67
CA ALA A 174 20.42 6.85 27.85
C ALA A 174 20.15 8.31 27.41
N ALA A 175 19.10 8.53 26.62
CA ALA A 175 18.70 9.88 26.22
C ALA A 175 18.18 10.74 27.40
N GLY A 176 17.76 10.09 28.49
CA GLY A 176 17.35 10.79 29.72
C GLY A 176 15.97 11.44 29.59
N ASP A 177 15.83 12.64 30.21
CA ASP A 177 14.59 13.38 30.10
C ASP A 177 14.53 14.15 28.78
N ALA A 178 13.47 13.90 27.99
CA ALA A 178 13.25 14.51 26.68
C ALA A 178 12.95 16.03 26.73
N GLY A 179 12.86 16.62 27.92
CA GLY A 179 12.66 18.08 28.10
C GLY A 179 13.78 18.95 27.53
N ALA A 180 14.93 18.34 27.17
CA ALA A 180 16.08 19.03 26.59
C ALA A 180 16.12 19.03 25.04
N PHE A 181 15.15 18.42 24.33
CA PHE A 181 15.10 18.51 22.88
C PHE A 181 14.59 19.89 22.46
N GLU A 182 15.52 20.85 22.35
CA GLU A 182 15.23 22.14 21.74
C GLU A 182 14.87 21.92 20.26
N ARG A 183 13.79 22.54 19.80
CA ARG A 183 13.31 22.43 18.42
C ARG A 183 14.39 22.90 17.45
N GLY A 184 15.11 21.95 16.85
CA GLY A 184 16.04 22.18 15.75
C GLY A 184 15.34 22.67 14.47
N ALA A 185 16.07 22.72 13.37
CA ALA A 185 15.54 23.08 12.07
C ALA A 185 14.43 22.07 11.67
N ARG A 186 13.19 22.53 11.72
CA ARG A 186 11.98 21.76 11.46
C ARG A 186 11.83 21.47 9.97
N LEU A 187 11.17 20.36 9.64
CA LEU A 187 10.73 20.09 8.27
C LEU A 187 9.66 21.11 7.86
N GLU A 188 9.81 21.67 6.67
CA GLU A 188 8.78 22.52 6.08
C GLU A 188 7.75 21.64 5.32
N PRO A 189 6.48 22.07 5.19
CA PRO A 189 5.42 21.28 4.57
C PRO A 189 5.72 20.81 3.13
N ASN A 190 6.54 21.56 2.40
CA ASN A 190 6.97 21.25 1.03
C ASN A 190 8.32 20.53 0.95
N ASP A 191 9.00 20.29 2.08
CA ASP A 191 10.17 19.44 2.11
C ASP A 191 9.76 17.97 1.93
N VAL A 192 10.67 17.16 1.36
CA VAL A 192 10.44 15.72 1.27
C VAL A 192 10.42 15.12 2.68
N THR A 193 9.32 14.49 3.04
CA THR A 193 9.13 13.82 4.34
C THR A 193 9.20 12.32 4.25
N GLN A 194 8.90 11.74 3.07
CA GLN A 194 8.83 10.30 2.87
C GLN A 194 9.54 9.90 1.58
N LEU A 195 10.29 8.81 1.67
CA LEU A 195 10.86 8.05 0.55
C LEU A 195 10.32 6.62 0.64
N LEU A 196 9.50 6.19 -0.31
CA LEU A 196 9.04 4.81 -0.44
C LEU A 196 9.48 4.20 -1.75
N TYR A 197 9.68 2.88 -1.75
CA TYR A 197 10.06 2.16 -2.97
C TYR A 197 8.88 1.43 -3.60
N THR A 198 8.78 1.54 -4.93
CA THR A 198 7.88 0.73 -5.74
C THR A 198 8.66 -0.26 -6.56
N SER A 199 8.09 -1.45 -6.80
CA SER A 199 8.64 -2.40 -7.76
C SER A 199 8.54 -1.80 -9.16
N GLY A 200 9.67 -1.35 -9.70
CA GLY A 200 9.73 -0.83 -11.06
C GLY A 200 9.32 -1.88 -12.09
N THR A 201 8.71 -1.44 -13.18
CA THR A 201 8.39 -2.29 -14.35
C THR A 201 9.65 -2.82 -15.04
N THR A 202 10.79 -2.17 -14.81
CA THR A 202 12.12 -2.48 -15.35
C THR A 202 12.95 -3.38 -14.42
N GLY A 203 12.38 -3.88 -13.31
CA GLY A 203 13.05 -4.75 -12.36
C GLY A 203 13.77 -4.04 -11.21
N GLU A 204 14.18 -2.78 -11.35
CA GLU A 204 14.79 -2.01 -10.25
C GLU A 204 13.75 -1.17 -9.51
N PRO A 205 13.78 -1.17 -8.16
CA PRO A 205 12.89 -0.32 -7.36
C PRO A 205 13.10 1.17 -7.65
N LYS A 206 12.00 1.94 -7.66
CA LYS A 206 12.02 3.40 -7.78
C LYS A 206 11.72 4.02 -6.43
N GLY A 207 12.53 4.99 -5.99
CA GLY A 207 12.31 5.74 -4.76
C GLY A 207 11.36 6.92 -4.99
N VAL A 208 10.11 6.79 -4.58
CA VAL A 208 9.05 7.80 -4.69
C VAL A 208 9.20 8.82 -3.57
N LEU A 209 9.20 10.10 -3.91
CA LEU A 209 9.35 11.21 -2.98
C LEU A 209 8.01 11.90 -2.72
N HIS A 210 7.63 12.02 -1.45
CA HIS A 210 6.46 12.77 -1.02
C HIS A 210 6.80 13.86 -0.01
N THR A 211 6.07 14.97 -0.08
CA THR A 211 6.10 16.03 0.93
C THR A 211 4.98 15.83 1.97
N SER A 212 5.03 16.56 3.09
CA SER A 212 3.92 16.54 4.05
C SER A 212 2.62 17.03 3.40
N ASN A 213 2.68 18.04 2.55
CA ASN A 213 1.51 18.57 1.87
C ASN A 213 0.86 17.55 0.92
N THR A 214 1.64 16.81 0.12
CA THR A 214 1.07 15.78 -0.79
C THR A 214 0.40 14.65 -0.02
N LEU A 215 0.97 14.23 1.11
CA LEU A 215 0.43 13.15 1.94
C LEU A 215 -0.80 13.60 2.75
N LEU A 216 -0.71 14.74 3.42
CA LEU A 216 -1.81 15.25 4.25
C LEU A 216 -2.99 15.73 3.40
N GLY A 217 -2.74 16.26 2.20
CA GLY A 217 -3.80 16.57 1.24
C GLY A 217 -4.61 15.34 0.84
N ALA A 218 -3.93 14.21 0.58
CA ALA A 218 -4.59 12.93 0.32
C ALA A 218 -5.40 12.45 1.54
N VAL A 219 -4.79 12.50 2.74
CA VAL A 219 -5.41 12.04 3.99
C VAL A 219 -6.68 12.83 4.32
N HIS A 220 -6.64 14.17 4.22
CA HIS A 220 -7.81 15.01 4.51
C HIS A 220 -8.94 14.83 3.49
N SER A 221 -8.60 14.70 2.19
CA SER A 221 -9.59 14.45 1.15
C SER A 221 -10.26 13.09 1.35
N PHE A 222 -9.49 12.07 1.70
CA PHE A 222 -9.98 10.75 2.02
C PHE A 222 -10.91 10.76 3.25
N ALA A 223 -10.45 11.37 4.37
CA ALA A 223 -11.24 11.45 5.61
C ALA A 223 -12.61 12.10 5.37
N ARG A 224 -12.62 13.20 4.60
CA ARG A 224 -13.85 13.93 4.27
C ARG A 224 -14.81 13.06 3.45
N HIS A 225 -14.32 12.41 2.40
CA HIS A 225 -15.14 11.54 1.54
C HIS A 225 -15.70 10.34 2.32
N MET A 226 -14.87 9.71 3.15
CA MET A 226 -15.26 8.56 3.95
C MET A 226 -16.03 8.92 5.23
N GLN A 227 -16.30 10.20 5.46
CA GLN A 227 -17.03 10.71 6.63
C GLN A 227 -16.40 10.23 7.96
N LEU A 228 -15.05 10.26 8.01
CA LEU A 228 -14.30 9.91 9.21
C LEU A 228 -14.05 11.16 10.05
N GLY A 229 -14.17 11.03 11.37
CA GLY A 229 -14.08 12.15 12.31
C GLY A 229 -13.56 11.75 13.69
N ALA A 230 -13.82 12.61 14.68
CA ALA A 230 -13.26 12.50 16.02
C ALA A 230 -13.75 11.27 16.84
N ASP A 231 -14.86 10.67 16.44
CA ASP A 231 -15.44 9.51 17.13
C ASP A 231 -14.98 8.16 16.55
N ASP A 232 -14.14 8.21 15.52
CA ASP A 232 -13.65 7.00 14.86
C ASP A 232 -12.44 6.41 15.61
N VAL A 233 -12.23 5.12 15.39
CA VAL A 233 -11.06 4.35 15.80
C VAL A 233 -10.57 3.57 14.59
N ILE A 234 -9.31 3.77 14.21
CA ILE A 234 -8.75 3.20 12.99
C ILE A 234 -8.04 1.88 13.29
N PHE A 235 -8.50 0.79 12.69
CA PHE A 235 -7.78 -0.48 12.68
C PHE A 235 -6.99 -0.59 11.39
N MET A 236 -5.65 -0.71 11.49
CA MET A 236 -4.77 -0.79 10.34
C MET A 236 -3.95 -2.09 10.34
N PRO A 237 -4.42 -3.13 9.60
CA PRO A 237 -3.67 -4.38 9.47
C PRO A 237 -2.59 -4.31 8.38
N SER A 238 -2.67 -3.32 7.47
CA SER A 238 -1.64 -3.15 6.44
C SER A 238 -0.34 -2.59 7.04
N PRO A 239 0.83 -3.03 6.54
CA PRO A 239 2.12 -2.54 7.03
C PRO A 239 2.24 -1.02 6.94
N LEU A 240 2.72 -0.37 8.01
CA LEU A 240 3.01 1.07 8.01
C LEU A 240 4.10 1.46 7.02
N ALA A 241 4.97 0.53 6.63
CA ALA A 241 5.98 0.73 5.59
C ALA A 241 5.42 0.68 4.15
N HIS A 242 4.10 0.54 3.99
CA HIS A 242 3.39 0.66 2.71
C HIS A 242 2.53 1.93 2.71
N GLN A 243 2.36 2.57 1.54
CA GLN A 243 1.64 3.85 1.41
C GLN A 243 0.25 3.82 2.05
N LEU A 244 -0.47 2.70 1.95
CA LEU A 244 -1.78 2.52 2.54
C LEU A 244 -1.74 2.63 4.08
N GLY A 245 -0.89 1.82 4.74
CA GLY A 245 -0.74 1.86 6.20
C GLY A 245 -0.16 3.18 6.70
N PHE A 246 0.78 3.75 5.95
CA PHE A 246 1.41 5.03 6.27
C PHE A 246 0.40 6.19 6.24
N CYS A 247 -0.32 6.36 5.12
CA CYS A 247 -1.27 7.46 4.96
C CYS A 247 -2.56 7.22 5.75
N TYR A 248 -3.22 6.08 5.53
CA TYR A 248 -4.60 5.87 5.99
C TYR A 248 -4.70 5.12 7.33
N GLY A 249 -3.56 4.68 7.87
CA GLY A 249 -3.40 4.27 9.27
C GLY A 249 -2.81 5.41 10.08
N MET A 250 -1.49 5.61 9.94
CA MET A 250 -0.71 6.50 10.81
C MET A 250 -1.06 7.98 10.63
N LEU A 251 -0.96 8.52 9.40
CA LEU A 251 -1.21 9.95 9.20
C LEU A 251 -2.69 10.31 9.39
N LEU A 252 -3.61 9.45 8.97
CA LEU A 252 -5.04 9.66 9.15
C LEU A 252 -5.43 9.72 10.63
N SER A 253 -4.94 8.79 11.45
CA SER A 253 -5.22 8.79 12.90
C SER A 253 -4.66 10.04 13.58
N LEU A 254 -3.45 10.47 13.21
CA LEU A 254 -2.85 11.71 13.72
C LEU A 254 -3.65 12.93 13.27
N ALA A 255 -4.02 13.04 11.99
CA ALA A 255 -4.75 14.17 11.45
C ALA A 255 -6.13 14.36 12.14
N LEU A 256 -6.82 13.24 12.41
CA LEU A 256 -8.13 13.25 13.10
C LEU A 256 -8.01 13.29 14.62
N GLY A 257 -6.86 12.94 15.18
CA GLY A 257 -6.66 12.84 16.61
C GLY A 257 -7.38 11.64 17.23
N VAL A 258 -7.45 10.52 16.53
CA VAL A 258 -8.18 9.31 16.94
C VAL A 258 -7.24 8.13 17.20
N PRO A 259 -7.67 7.11 17.96
CA PRO A 259 -6.83 5.95 18.21
C PRO A 259 -6.48 5.18 16.93
N LEU A 260 -5.22 4.79 16.82
CA LEU A 260 -4.72 3.85 15.82
C LEU A 260 -4.50 2.48 16.47
N VAL A 261 -5.15 1.44 15.97
CA VAL A 261 -5.01 0.06 16.43
C VAL A 261 -4.22 -0.71 15.37
N LEU A 262 -3.07 -1.27 15.77
CA LEU A 262 -2.13 -1.98 14.91
C LEU A 262 -1.98 -3.45 15.30
N THR A 263 -1.71 -4.28 14.30
CA THR A 263 -1.14 -5.62 14.49
C THR A 263 0.08 -5.78 13.58
N ASP A 264 1.11 -6.45 14.06
CA ASP A 264 2.35 -6.64 13.31
C ASP A 264 2.32 -7.87 12.41
N ILE A 265 1.51 -8.87 12.76
CA ILE A 265 1.31 -10.10 11.98
C ILE A 265 -0.21 -10.32 11.84
N TRP A 266 -0.65 -10.54 10.61
CA TRP A 266 -2.05 -10.81 10.34
C TRP A 266 -2.46 -12.20 10.83
N ARG A 267 -3.49 -12.22 11.68
CA ARG A 267 -4.23 -13.40 12.11
C ARG A 267 -5.70 -12.99 12.23
N PRO A 268 -6.60 -13.50 11.36
CA PRO A 268 -7.98 -13.03 11.28
C PRO A 268 -8.73 -13.05 12.62
N ALA A 269 -8.59 -14.16 13.39
CA ALA A 269 -9.23 -14.28 14.70
C ALA A 269 -8.71 -13.25 15.71
N ARG A 270 -7.40 -12.97 15.73
CA ARG A 270 -6.81 -11.93 16.60
C ARG A 270 -7.24 -10.53 16.14
N ALA A 271 -7.25 -10.29 14.84
CA ALA A 271 -7.72 -9.03 14.28
C ALA A 271 -9.16 -8.72 14.69
N ALA A 272 -10.06 -9.70 14.61
CA ALA A 272 -11.44 -9.55 15.07
C ALA A 272 -11.52 -9.19 16.56
N GLN A 273 -10.70 -9.85 17.42
CA GLN A 273 -10.64 -9.54 18.85
C GLN A 273 -10.15 -8.09 19.10
N LEU A 274 -9.12 -7.64 18.39
CA LEU A 274 -8.60 -6.27 18.52
C LEU A 274 -9.62 -5.23 18.07
N ILE A 275 -10.30 -5.48 16.94
CA ILE A 275 -11.38 -4.62 16.43
C ILE A 275 -12.46 -4.44 17.49
N GLU A 276 -12.92 -5.53 18.10
CA GLU A 276 -13.97 -5.50 19.13
C GLU A 276 -13.49 -4.87 20.45
N ALA A 277 -12.30 -5.28 20.93
CA ALA A 277 -11.78 -4.81 22.22
C ALA A 277 -11.49 -3.31 22.24
N HIS A 278 -11.04 -2.76 21.11
CA HIS A 278 -10.72 -1.32 21.00
C HIS A 278 -11.82 -0.50 20.32
N GLY A 279 -12.94 -1.12 19.93
CA GLY A 279 -14.07 -0.44 19.32
C GLY A 279 -13.75 0.20 17.99
N ALA A 280 -12.91 -0.46 17.16
CA ALA A 280 -12.56 0.05 15.83
C ALA A 280 -13.80 0.27 14.98
N THR A 281 -13.84 1.40 14.26
CA THR A 281 -14.99 1.82 13.43
C THR A 281 -14.68 1.76 11.94
N PHE A 282 -13.40 1.87 11.60
CA PHE A 282 -12.88 1.89 10.25
C PHE A 282 -11.64 1.00 10.10
N ALA A 283 -11.55 0.30 8.97
CA ALA A 283 -10.35 -0.44 8.56
C ALA A 283 -10.03 -0.20 7.09
N PHE A 284 -8.74 -0.27 6.72
CA PHE A 284 -8.32 -0.20 5.33
C PHE A 284 -7.22 -1.24 5.05
N ALA A 285 -7.49 -2.17 4.15
CA ALA A 285 -6.53 -3.19 3.75
C ALA A 285 -6.82 -3.73 2.34
N ALA A 286 -5.96 -4.62 1.84
CA ALA A 286 -6.22 -5.33 0.60
C ALA A 286 -7.37 -6.34 0.76
N THR A 287 -7.99 -6.70 -0.36
CA THR A 287 -9.16 -7.61 -0.41
C THR A 287 -9.01 -8.93 0.35
N PRO A 288 -7.84 -9.61 0.37
CA PRO A 288 -7.67 -10.85 1.15
C PRO A 288 -7.94 -10.67 2.65
N PHE A 289 -7.60 -9.53 3.25
CA PHE A 289 -7.87 -9.26 4.67
C PHE A 289 -9.37 -9.21 4.96
N LEU A 290 -10.15 -8.61 4.06
CA LEU A 290 -11.61 -8.59 4.15
C LEU A 290 -12.20 -9.99 3.99
N ALA A 291 -11.72 -10.75 3.01
CA ALA A 291 -12.16 -12.12 2.76
C ALA A 291 -11.91 -13.03 3.97
N ASP A 292 -10.73 -12.92 4.58
CA ASP A 292 -10.38 -13.67 5.80
C ASP A 292 -11.31 -13.34 6.98
N LEU A 293 -11.64 -12.05 7.19
CA LEU A 293 -12.59 -11.64 8.24
C LEU A 293 -14.01 -12.18 7.96
N ALA A 294 -14.46 -12.11 6.70
CA ALA A 294 -15.77 -12.61 6.29
C ALA A 294 -15.89 -14.15 6.34
N ALA A 295 -14.75 -14.85 6.27
CA ALA A 295 -14.68 -16.31 6.39
C ALA A 295 -14.66 -16.83 7.83
N LEU A 296 -14.47 -15.95 8.83
CA LEU A 296 -14.44 -16.39 10.23
C LEU A 296 -15.79 -16.96 10.68
N GLU A 297 -15.75 -18.16 11.28
CA GLU A 297 -16.90 -18.71 12.01
C GLU A 297 -17.02 -18.02 13.38
N ARG A 298 -18.15 -17.34 13.62
CA ARG A 298 -18.34 -16.46 14.78
C ARG A 298 -19.55 -16.81 15.61
N GLY A 299 -19.98 -18.06 15.61
CA GLY A 299 -21.06 -18.53 16.48
C GLY A 299 -22.37 -17.71 16.35
N GLY A 300 -22.73 -17.30 15.14
CA GLY A 300 -23.95 -16.52 14.85
C GLY A 300 -23.82 -15.01 15.02
N LYS A 301 -22.67 -14.47 15.46
CA LYS A 301 -22.44 -13.01 15.48
C LYS A 301 -22.31 -12.46 14.05
N ARG A 302 -23.07 -11.39 13.79
CA ARG A 302 -23.11 -10.72 12.47
C ARG A 302 -22.28 -9.45 12.38
N SER A 303 -21.65 -8.97 13.46
CA SER A 303 -20.88 -7.73 13.45
C SER A 303 -19.53 -7.88 14.14
N LEU A 304 -18.60 -6.99 13.79
CA LEU A 304 -17.30 -6.82 14.42
C LEU A 304 -17.34 -5.60 15.38
N GLY A 305 -18.23 -5.66 16.38
CA GLY A 305 -18.38 -4.58 17.33
C GLY A 305 -18.89 -3.29 16.68
N ARG A 306 -18.06 -2.23 16.68
CA ARG A 306 -18.38 -0.93 16.08
C ARG A 306 -17.84 -0.75 14.65
N LEU A 307 -17.16 -1.74 14.08
CA LEU A 307 -16.61 -1.64 12.72
C LEU A 307 -17.78 -1.50 11.73
N ARG A 308 -17.85 -0.35 11.07
CA ARG A 308 -18.93 0.00 10.13
C ARG A 308 -18.48 0.08 8.68
N LEU A 309 -17.18 0.27 8.46
CA LEU A 309 -16.65 0.58 7.13
C LEU A 309 -15.28 -0.05 6.92
N PHE A 310 -15.14 -0.74 5.79
CA PHE A 310 -13.88 -1.31 5.34
C PHE A 310 -13.55 -0.80 3.94
N ALA A 311 -12.48 -0.01 3.81
CA ALA A 311 -11.94 0.35 2.51
C ALA A 311 -11.01 -0.76 2.01
N SER A 312 -11.05 -1.06 0.71
CA SER A 312 -10.17 -2.05 0.09
C SER A 312 -9.51 -1.51 -1.17
N SER A 313 -8.25 -1.88 -1.38
CA SER A 313 -7.44 -1.43 -2.50
C SER A 313 -6.45 -2.50 -2.96
N GLY A 314 -5.87 -2.31 -4.14
CA GLY A 314 -4.78 -3.15 -4.67
C GLY A 314 -5.25 -4.33 -5.52
N ALA A 315 -6.51 -4.70 -5.45
CA ALA A 315 -7.16 -5.69 -6.31
C ALA A 315 -8.68 -5.41 -6.37
N PRO A 316 -9.37 -5.84 -7.43
CA PRO A 316 -10.84 -5.80 -7.48
C PRO A 316 -11.46 -6.55 -6.30
N ILE A 317 -12.61 -6.08 -5.83
CA ILE A 317 -13.36 -6.73 -4.77
C ILE A 317 -14.36 -7.72 -5.40
N PRO A 318 -14.19 -9.05 -5.20
CA PRO A 318 -15.16 -10.01 -5.70
C PRO A 318 -16.54 -9.76 -5.11
N PRO A 319 -17.63 -9.83 -5.90
CA PRO A 319 -18.99 -9.63 -5.40
C PRO A 319 -19.34 -10.51 -4.20
N ALA A 320 -18.90 -11.78 -4.22
CA ALA A 320 -19.14 -12.71 -3.11
C ALA A 320 -18.47 -12.26 -1.80
N VAL A 321 -17.30 -11.62 -1.86
CA VAL A 321 -16.60 -11.10 -0.67
C VAL A 321 -17.33 -9.87 -0.12
N ALA A 322 -17.75 -8.95 -0.98
CA ALA A 322 -18.51 -7.77 -0.57
C ALA A 322 -19.87 -8.18 0.02
N GLN A 323 -20.55 -9.15 -0.60
CA GLN A 323 -21.82 -9.69 -0.08
C GLN A 323 -21.63 -10.37 1.28
N ALA A 324 -20.58 -11.20 1.42
CA ALA A 324 -20.27 -11.87 2.69
C ALA A 324 -19.93 -10.86 3.80
N ALA A 325 -19.21 -9.78 3.49
CA ALA A 325 -18.93 -8.71 4.44
C ALA A 325 -20.21 -8.01 4.91
N ARG A 326 -21.14 -7.75 4.00
CA ARG A 326 -22.44 -7.14 4.31
C ARG A 326 -23.30 -8.09 5.16
N ASP A 327 -23.49 -9.33 4.70
CA ASP A 327 -24.43 -10.27 5.31
C ASP A 327 -23.96 -10.82 6.66
N LYS A 328 -22.65 -11.10 6.77
CA LYS A 328 -22.06 -11.75 7.95
C LYS A 328 -21.48 -10.78 8.97
N LEU A 329 -21.02 -9.60 8.52
CA LEU A 329 -20.31 -8.65 9.36
C LEU A 329 -21.04 -7.33 9.54
N ASP A 330 -22.14 -7.10 8.80
CA ASP A 330 -22.88 -5.81 8.78
C ASP A 330 -21.92 -4.64 8.42
N LEU A 331 -21.15 -4.82 7.37
CA LEU A 331 -20.01 -3.99 7.05
C LEU A 331 -20.17 -3.38 5.66
N ALA A 332 -20.15 -2.06 5.57
CA ALA A 332 -20.02 -1.36 4.30
C ALA A 332 -18.59 -1.52 3.76
N VAL A 333 -18.48 -1.74 2.45
CA VAL A 333 -17.19 -1.92 1.77
C VAL A 333 -17.02 -0.82 0.74
N ALA A 334 -15.86 -0.16 0.72
CA ALA A 334 -15.52 0.82 -0.29
C ALA A 334 -14.31 0.34 -1.12
N ALA A 335 -14.42 0.39 -2.44
CA ALA A 335 -13.32 0.11 -3.36
C ALA A 335 -12.51 1.38 -3.61
N CYS A 336 -11.18 1.25 -3.58
CA CYS A 336 -10.26 2.37 -3.72
C CYS A 336 -9.16 2.03 -4.73
N TRP A 337 -8.87 2.96 -5.63
CA TRP A 337 -7.69 2.88 -6.46
C TRP A 337 -6.69 3.99 -6.09
N GLY A 338 -5.43 3.62 -6.14
CA GLY A 338 -4.29 4.50 -5.92
C GLY A 338 -2.98 3.75 -6.09
N MET A 339 -1.90 4.49 -6.03
CA MET A 339 -0.55 3.97 -6.14
C MET A 339 0.39 4.76 -5.24
N THR A 340 1.62 4.29 -5.05
CA THR A 340 2.58 4.99 -4.18
C THR A 340 2.80 6.42 -4.64
N GLU A 341 2.79 6.66 -5.95
CA GLU A 341 3.04 7.95 -6.58
C GLU A 341 1.91 8.99 -6.39
N CYS A 342 0.69 8.57 -6.09
CA CYS A 342 -0.43 9.51 -5.94
C CYS A 342 -1.32 9.26 -4.72
N ALA A 343 -0.94 8.33 -3.83
CA ALA A 343 -1.79 7.83 -2.74
C ALA A 343 -3.15 7.34 -3.27
N SER A 344 -4.26 7.46 -2.52
CA SER A 344 -5.60 7.15 -3.02
C SER A 344 -6.17 8.36 -3.76
N VAL A 345 -6.54 8.17 -5.02
CA VAL A 345 -7.11 9.23 -5.88
C VAL A 345 -8.59 8.98 -6.14
N THR A 346 -9.01 7.73 -6.25
CA THR A 346 -10.44 7.41 -6.42
C THR A 346 -10.92 6.45 -5.34
N ILE A 347 -12.18 6.58 -4.95
CA ILE A 347 -12.84 5.68 -4.00
C ILE A 347 -14.36 5.70 -4.24
N THR A 348 -15.03 4.57 -3.97
CA THR A 348 -16.49 4.47 -3.99
C THR A 348 -17.11 5.09 -2.74
N PRO A 349 -18.44 5.37 -2.74
CA PRO A 349 -19.13 5.91 -1.59
C PRO A 349 -18.99 5.05 -0.32
N PRO A 350 -18.98 5.66 0.88
CA PRO A 350 -18.83 4.95 2.16
C PRO A 350 -20.04 4.09 2.56
N ASP A 351 -21.17 4.20 1.86
CA ASP A 351 -22.37 3.37 2.06
C ASP A 351 -22.23 1.96 1.46
N GLY A 352 -21.11 1.68 0.80
CA GLY A 352 -20.83 0.40 0.14
C GLY A 352 -21.49 0.22 -1.23
N SER A 353 -22.15 1.26 -1.75
CA SER A 353 -22.64 1.25 -3.13
C SER A 353 -21.46 1.26 -4.11
N LYS A 354 -21.64 0.70 -5.29
CA LYS A 354 -20.66 0.65 -6.38
C LYS A 354 -19.31 -0.06 -6.07
N ALA A 355 -19.12 -0.64 -4.87
CA ALA A 355 -17.83 -1.23 -4.47
C ALA A 355 -17.39 -2.44 -5.32
N THR A 356 -18.33 -3.12 -5.97
CA THR A 356 -18.07 -4.25 -6.88
C THR A 356 -18.12 -3.86 -8.36
N GLU A 357 -18.67 -2.69 -8.66
CA GLU A 357 -18.94 -2.21 -10.02
C GLU A 357 -17.85 -1.25 -10.51
N SER A 358 -17.20 -0.54 -9.59
CA SER A 358 -16.19 0.47 -9.91
C SER A 358 -15.01 0.47 -8.94
N ASP A 359 -13.95 1.20 -9.27
CA ASP A 359 -12.81 1.48 -8.41
C ASP A 359 -12.86 2.94 -7.89
N GLY A 360 -14.05 3.56 -7.94
CA GLY A 360 -14.38 4.85 -7.37
C GLY A 360 -14.35 6.02 -8.35
N CYS A 361 -14.79 7.18 -7.87
CA CYS A 361 -14.65 8.47 -8.52
C CYS A 361 -13.55 9.30 -7.86
N ALA A 362 -13.09 10.34 -8.55
CA ALA A 362 -11.98 11.18 -8.10
C ALA A 362 -12.30 11.90 -6.77
N LEU A 363 -11.33 11.89 -5.86
CA LEU A 363 -11.34 12.66 -4.63
C LEU A 363 -10.88 14.11 -4.89
N ALA A 364 -11.12 15.00 -3.93
CA ALA A 364 -10.72 16.40 -4.03
C ALA A 364 -9.20 16.63 -4.18
N ASN A 365 -8.37 15.66 -3.76
CA ASN A 365 -6.91 15.72 -3.87
C ASN A 365 -6.36 15.37 -5.27
N GLY A 366 -7.22 14.95 -6.21
CA GLY A 366 -6.76 14.54 -7.53
C GLY A 366 -7.84 14.62 -8.60
N GLU A 367 -7.39 14.55 -9.82
CA GLU A 367 -8.20 14.43 -11.02
C GLU A 367 -7.74 13.20 -11.79
N VAL A 368 -8.64 12.57 -12.50
CA VAL A 368 -8.36 11.42 -13.37
C VAL A 368 -8.94 11.65 -14.75
N ARG A 369 -8.21 11.20 -15.78
CA ARG A 369 -8.72 11.14 -17.15
C ARG A 369 -8.30 9.83 -17.81
N ILE A 370 -9.07 9.41 -18.80
CA ILE A 370 -8.76 8.27 -19.64
C ILE A 370 -8.40 8.79 -21.01
N VAL A 371 -7.26 8.37 -21.55
CA VAL A 371 -6.79 8.86 -22.85
C VAL A 371 -6.54 7.73 -23.84
N GLU A 372 -6.90 7.99 -25.10
CA GLU A 372 -6.58 7.13 -26.24
C GLU A 372 -5.08 7.18 -26.58
N PRO A 373 -4.57 6.27 -27.44
CA PRO A 373 -3.16 6.27 -27.84
C PRO A 373 -2.69 7.56 -28.54
N ASP A 374 -3.60 8.33 -29.13
CA ASP A 374 -3.29 9.62 -29.77
C ASP A 374 -3.32 10.81 -28.78
N GLY A 375 -3.58 10.55 -27.49
CA GLY A 375 -3.59 11.54 -26.42
C GLY A 375 -4.91 12.29 -26.21
N ARG A 376 -5.96 12.02 -27.02
CA ARG A 376 -7.31 12.57 -26.80
C ARG A 376 -7.99 11.87 -25.61
N GLU A 377 -8.91 12.55 -24.93
CA GLU A 377 -9.78 11.90 -23.95
C GLU A 377 -10.62 10.81 -24.63
N ALA A 378 -10.62 9.63 -24.02
CA ALA A 378 -11.44 8.52 -24.49
C ALA A 378 -12.94 8.80 -24.22
N PRO A 379 -13.85 8.40 -25.12
CA PRO A 379 -15.28 8.44 -24.85
C PRO A 379 -15.65 7.66 -23.59
N ARG A 380 -16.76 8.06 -22.94
CA ARG A 380 -17.26 7.35 -21.77
C ARG A 380 -17.54 5.87 -22.11
N GLY A 381 -17.13 4.98 -21.21
CA GLY A 381 -17.21 3.53 -21.38
C GLY A 381 -16.04 2.90 -22.14
N GLU A 382 -15.27 3.67 -22.91
CA GLU A 382 -14.13 3.16 -23.67
C GLU A 382 -12.88 3.03 -22.78
N THR A 383 -12.07 2.01 -23.09
CA THR A 383 -10.83 1.73 -22.36
C THR A 383 -9.66 2.52 -22.94
N GLY A 384 -8.93 3.22 -22.07
CA GLY A 384 -7.73 3.96 -22.43
C GLY A 384 -6.70 3.99 -21.30
N ALA A 385 -5.63 4.76 -21.48
CA ALA A 385 -4.60 4.95 -20.47
C ALA A 385 -5.11 5.88 -19.35
N LEU A 386 -5.00 5.42 -18.10
CA LEU A 386 -5.36 6.20 -16.93
C LEU A 386 -4.25 7.20 -16.61
N GLN A 387 -4.60 8.47 -16.58
CA GLN A 387 -3.73 9.56 -16.15
C GLN A 387 -4.28 10.25 -14.90
N VAL A 388 -3.39 10.76 -14.07
CA VAL A 388 -3.72 11.46 -12.83
C VAL A 388 -2.95 12.76 -12.69
N ARG A 389 -3.55 13.77 -12.06
CA ARG A 389 -2.88 14.99 -11.59
C ARG A 389 -3.48 15.46 -10.27
N GLY A 390 -2.82 16.37 -9.58
CA GLY A 390 -3.36 17.07 -8.41
C GLY A 390 -2.48 17.04 -7.17
N ALA A 391 -3.09 17.37 -6.05
CA ALA A 391 -2.43 17.65 -4.78
C ALA A 391 -1.65 16.46 -4.21
N SER A 392 -2.15 15.24 -4.37
CA SER A 392 -1.50 14.04 -3.81
C SER A 392 -0.42 13.44 -4.72
N LEU A 393 -0.23 13.96 -5.93
CA LEU A 393 0.81 13.48 -6.82
C LEU A 393 2.19 13.72 -6.19
N PHE A 394 3.04 12.71 -6.22
CA PHE A 394 4.41 12.75 -5.70
C PHE A 394 5.26 13.88 -6.31
N VAL A 395 6.44 14.10 -5.78
CA VAL A 395 7.28 15.24 -6.20
C VAL A 395 8.58 14.81 -6.87
N GLY A 396 8.65 13.57 -7.31
CA GLY A 396 9.78 13.05 -8.09
C GLY A 396 10.26 11.68 -7.65
N TYR A 397 11.20 11.14 -8.42
CA TYR A 397 11.90 9.91 -8.09
C TYR A 397 13.34 10.20 -7.64
N LEU A 398 13.74 9.63 -6.51
CA LEU A 398 15.08 9.79 -5.95
C LEU A 398 16.16 9.50 -6.99
N LYS A 399 17.03 10.48 -7.27
CA LYS A 399 18.14 10.41 -8.22
C LYS A 399 17.75 10.01 -9.66
N ARG A 400 16.45 10.03 -10.00
CA ARG A 400 15.93 9.65 -11.33
C ARG A 400 14.88 10.65 -11.84
N PRO A 401 15.22 11.95 -11.98
CA PRO A 401 14.25 12.99 -12.36
C PRO A 401 13.61 12.73 -13.74
N ALA A 402 14.32 12.12 -14.68
CA ALA A 402 13.79 11.80 -16.01
C ALA A 402 12.60 10.82 -16.00
N LEU A 403 12.40 10.07 -14.92
CA LEU A 403 11.24 9.17 -14.78
C LEU A 403 9.98 9.91 -14.27
N TYR A 404 10.14 11.14 -13.76
CA TYR A 404 9.03 12.00 -13.38
C TYR A 404 8.57 12.79 -14.61
N ALA A 405 7.87 12.11 -15.50
CA ALA A 405 7.38 12.69 -16.73
C ALA A 405 5.91 13.08 -16.57
N LEU A 406 5.65 14.38 -16.51
CA LEU A 406 4.32 14.96 -16.63
C LEU A 406 4.16 15.52 -18.04
N ASP A 407 2.94 15.50 -18.56
CA ASP A 407 2.65 16.22 -19.79
C ASP A 407 2.58 17.75 -19.57
N ALA A 408 2.31 18.51 -20.60
CA ALA A 408 2.25 19.98 -20.54
C ALA A 408 1.15 20.52 -19.61
N GLU A 409 0.14 19.70 -19.29
CA GLU A 409 -0.99 20.03 -18.42
C GLU A 409 -0.80 19.48 -16.99
N GLY A 410 0.33 18.82 -16.70
CA GLY A 410 0.66 18.27 -15.40
C GLY A 410 0.09 16.88 -15.12
N TRP A 411 -0.35 16.14 -16.14
CA TRP A 411 -0.83 14.76 -15.99
C TRP A 411 0.31 13.76 -15.94
N PHE A 412 0.18 12.82 -15.03
CA PHE A 412 1.09 11.68 -14.85
C PHE A 412 0.45 10.41 -15.41
N ASP A 413 1.15 9.70 -16.27
CA ASP A 413 0.74 8.40 -16.80
C ASP A 413 0.98 7.31 -15.75
N THR A 414 -0.10 6.69 -15.27
CA THR A 414 -0.04 5.66 -14.22
C THR A 414 0.46 4.31 -14.72
N GLY A 415 0.38 4.08 -16.03
CA GLY A 415 0.62 2.79 -16.67
C GLY A 415 -0.55 1.80 -16.50
N ASP A 416 -1.63 2.20 -15.83
CA ASP A 416 -2.86 1.43 -15.73
C ASP A 416 -3.79 1.77 -16.92
N LEU A 417 -4.62 0.81 -17.31
CA LEU A 417 -5.73 0.99 -18.25
C LEU A 417 -7.03 1.05 -17.45
N ALA A 418 -7.92 1.94 -17.83
CA ALA A 418 -9.22 2.07 -17.21
C ALA A 418 -10.27 2.54 -18.20
N ARG A 419 -11.53 2.42 -17.82
CA ARG A 419 -12.68 3.08 -18.47
C ARG A 419 -13.41 3.92 -17.43
N MET A 420 -14.12 4.94 -17.86
CA MET A 420 -14.87 5.85 -17.00
C MET A 420 -16.32 5.88 -17.46
N ASP A 421 -17.27 5.75 -16.53
CA ASP A 421 -18.69 5.82 -16.82
C ASP A 421 -19.20 7.29 -16.90
N GLU A 422 -20.49 7.45 -17.20
CA GLU A 422 -21.14 8.77 -17.33
C GLU A 422 -21.14 9.56 -16.00
N GLU A 423 -21.08 8.86 -14.85
CA GLU A 423 -21.07 9.48 -13.52
C GLU A 423 -19.64 9.81 -13.04
N GLY A 424 -18.60 9.47 -13.82
CA GLY A 424 -17.20 9.73 -13.50
C GLY A 424 -16.53 8.65 -12.63
N TYR A 425 -17.18 7.49 -12.44
CA TYR A 425 -16.55 6.34 -11.78
C TYR A 425 -15.65 5.61 -12.75
N ILE A 426 -14.45 5.28 -12.30
CA ILE A 426 -13.49 4.50 -13.09
C ILE A 426 -13.63 3.01 -12.80
N ARG A 427 -13.27 2.20 -13.80
CA ARG A 427 -13.03 0.76 -13.64
C ARG A 427 -11.66 0.42 -14.21
N ILE A 428 -10.78 -0.13 -13.38
CA ILE A 428 -9.45 -0.58 -13.80
C ILE A 428 -9.60 -1.82 -14.69
N CYS A 429 -9.08 -1.73 -15.90
CA CYS A 429 -9.09 -2.80 -16.90
C CYS A 429 -7.77 -3.58 -16.98
N GLY A 430 -6.76 -3.15 -16.23
CA GLY A 430 -5.46 -3.82 -16.16
C GLY A 430 -4.29 -2.85 -16.19
N ARG A 431 -3.11 -3.40 -16.45
CA ARG A 431 -1.91 -2.61 -16.71
C ARG A 431 -1.48 -2.73 -18.15
N ARG A 432 -1.04 -1.65 -18.76
CA ARG A 432 -0.58 -1.62 -20.15
C ARG A 432 0.49 -2.69 -20.42
N LYS A 433 1.40 -2.91 -19.49
CA LYS A 433 2.45 -3.95 -19.57
C LYS A 433 1.98 -5.37 -19.29
N ASP A 434 0.78 -5.55 -18.75
CA ASP A 434 0.20 -6.85 -18.41
C ASP A 434 -0.88 -7.26 -19.43
N VAL A 435 -1.15 -6.42 -20.44
CA VAL A 435 -1.99 -6.75 -21.58
C VAL A 435 -1.36 -7.92 -22.33
N ILE A 436 -2.15 -8.91 -22.64
CA ILE A 436 -1.75 -10.04 -23.49
C ILE A 436 -2.21 -9.74 -24.90
N ILE A 437 -1.27 -9.65 -25.83
CA ILE A 437 -1.57 -9.36 -27.24
C ILE A 437 -1.49 -10.67 -28.01
N ARG A 438 -2.64 -11.29 -28.23
CA ARG A 438 -2.76 -12.56 -28.92
C ARG A 438 -3.14 -12.35 -30.38
N GLY A 439 -2.19 -12.52 -31.28
CA GLY A 439 -2.44 -12.36 -32.72
C GLY A 439 -2.96 -10.96 -33.12
N GLY A 440 -2.57 -9.92 -32.39
CA GLY A 440 -2.99 -8.53 -32.61
C GLY A 440 -4.22 -8.10 -31.82
N GLU A 441 -4.86 -8.97 -31.06
CA GLU A 441 -6.00 -8.64 -30.20
C GLU A 441 -5.64 -8.67 -28.71
N ASN A 442 -6.21 -7.75 -27.95
CA ASN A 442 -6.01 -7.65 -26.51
C ASN A 442 -6.93 -8.63 -25.78
N ILE A 443 -6.34 -9.47 -24.92
CA ILE A 443 -7.09 -10.35 -24.03
C ILE A 443 -7.58 -9.57 -22.80
N PRO A 444 -8.88 -9.63 -22.44
CA PRO A 444 -9.44 -8.93 -21.28
C PRO A 444 -9.08 -9.66 -19.96
N VAL A 445 -7.81 -9.58 -19.57
CA VAL A 445 -7.22 -10.34 -18.47
C VAL A 445 -7.97 -10.15 -17.14
N VAL A 446 -8.36 -8.90 -16.83
CA VAL A 446 -9.01 -8.57 -15.54
C VAL A 446 -10.41 -9.19 -15.47
N GLU A 447 -11.16 -9.16 -16.57
CA GLU A 447 -12.48 -9.75 -16.65
C GLU A 447 -12.42 -11.27 -16.56
N ILE A 448 -11.42 -11.90 -17.21
CA ILE A 448 -11.18 -13.34 -17.12
C ILE A 448 -10.83 -13.73 -15.68
N GLU A 449 -9.91 -13.02 -15.03
CA GLU A 449 -9.56 -13.26 -13.62
C GLU A 449 -10.79 -13.11 -12.72
N ALA A 450 -11.60 -12.08 -12.92
CA ALA A 450 -12.85 -11.88 -12.18
C ALA A 450 -13.84 -13.02 -12.38
N ALA A 451 -13.93 -13.59 -13.59
CA ALA A 451 -14.73 -14.78 -13.85
C ALA A 451 -14.17 -16.03 -13.14
N LEU A 452 -12.85 -16.22 -13.20
CA LEU A 452 -12.20 -17.36 -12.53
C LEU A 452 -12.39 -17.31 -11.01
N TYR A 453 -12.38 -16.14 -10.37
CA TYR A 453 -12.67 -16.01 -8.93
C TYR A 453 -14.10 -16.43 -8.54
N ARG A 454 -15.03 -16.61 -9.48
CA ARG A 454 -16.37 -17.16 -9.22
C ARG A 454 -16.41 -18.70 -9.18
N MET A 455 -15.32 -19.36 -9.58
CA MET A 455 -15.22 -20.82 -9.49
C MET A 455 -15.03 -21.26 -8.02
N PRO A 456 -15.88 -22.13 -7.49
CA PRO A 456 -15.82 -22.55 -6.09
C PRO A 456 -14.56 -23.34 -5.72
N GLU A 457 -13.89 -23.94 -6.71
CA GLU A 457 -12.65 -24.71 -6.55
C GLU A 457 -11.44 -23.83 -6.28
N LEU A 458 -11.48 -22.54 -6.67
CA LEU A 458 -10.32 -21.66 -6.64
C LEU A 458 -10.18 -20.91 -5.32
N VAL A 459 -8.94 -20.74 -4.89
CA VAL A 459 -8.52 -19.77 -3.88
C VAL A 459 -8.02 -18.51 -4.58
N ASP A 460 -7.13 -18.68 -5.58
CA ASP A 460 -6.53 -17.62 -6.36
C ASP A 460 -6.49 -17.94 -7.83
N ALA A 461 -6.53 -16.89 -8.66
CA ALA A 461 -6.32 -16.96 -10.09
C ALA A 461 -5.53 -15.74 -10.59
N ALA A 462 -4.63 -15.97 -11.54
CA ALA A 462 -3.94 -14.94 -12.28
C ALA A 462 -3.70 -15.39 -13.72
N VAL A 463 -3.91 -14.48 -14.67
CA VAL A 463 -3.68 -14.74 -16.09
C VAL A 463 -2.53 -13.87 -16.56
N VAL A 464 -1.55 -14.49 -17.22
CA VAL A 464 -0.35 -13.81 -17.73
C VAL A 464 -0.01 -14.21 -19.14
N ALA A 465 0.74 -13.34 -19.82
CA ALA A 465 1.28 -13.65 -21.14
C ALA A 465 2.29 -14.80 -21.08
N MET A 466 2.18 -15.72 -22.01
CA MET A 466 3.14 -16.78 -22.33
C MET A 466 3.60 -16.57 -23.78
N PRO A 467 4.92 -16.55 -24.07
CA PRO A 467 5.41 -16.36 -25.43
C PRO A 467 4.91 -17.44 -26.40
N ASP A 468 4.54 -17.05 -27.60
CA ASP A 468 4.13 -17.96 -28.68
C ASP A 468 4.74 -17.49 -30.00
N ALA A 469 5.36 -18.44 -30.75
CA ALA A 469 6.05 -18.12 -31.99
C ALA A 469 5.12 -17.65 -33.12
N ARG A 470 3.85 -18.01 -33.10
CA ARG A 470 2.86 -17.67 -34.13
C ARG A 470 2.00 -16.48 -33.78
N LEU A 471 1.52 -16.43 -32.51
CA LEU A 471 0.56 -15.44 -32.05
C LEU A 471 1.21 -14.32 -31.22
N GLN A 472 2.54 -14.33 -31.10
CA GLN A 472 3.37 -13.51 -30.22
C GLN A 472 3.17 -13.87 -28.74
N GLU A 473 1.94 -13.87 -28.26
CA GLU A 473 1.57 -14.23 -26.90
C GLU A 473 0.33 -15.11 -26.85
N ARG A 474 0.25 -15.93 -25.81
CA ARG A 474 -0.94 -16.69 -25.39
C ARG A 474 -1.24 -16.43 -23.93
N ALA A 475 -2.48 -16.69 -23.53
CA ALA A 475 -2.88 -16.58 -22.14
C ALA A 475 -2.58 -17.88 -21.37
N CYS A 476 -1.85 -17.75 -20.24
CA CYS A 476 -1.62 -18.81 -19.28
C CYS A 476 -2.30 -18.44 -17.95
N ALA A 477 -3.22 -19.29 -17.48
CA ALA A 477 -3.85 -19.16 -16.17
C ALA A 477 -3.02 -19.91 -15.13
N PHE A 478 -2.64 -19.21 -14.07
CA PHE A 478 -2.08 -19.77 -12.84
C PHE A 478 -3.14 -19.75 -11.76
N VAL A 479 -3.36 -20.86 -11.06
CA VAL A 479 -4.40 -20.97 -10.03
C VAL A 479 -3.88 -21.67 -8.78
N THR A 480 -4.49 -21.37 -7.63
CA THR A 480 -4.37 -22.20 -6.42
C THR A 480 -5.74 -22.75 -6.07
N LEU A 481 -5.79 -24.02 -5.67
CA LEU A 481 -7.02 -24.74 -5.44
C LEU A 481 -7.37 -24.86 -3.96
N ARG A 482 -8.65 -24.90 -3.65
CA ARG A 482 -9.11 -25.30 -2.32
C ARG A 482 -8.75 -26.76 -2.05
N ARG A 483 -8.51 -27.08 -0.77
CA ARG A 483 -8.13 -28.43 -0.35
C ARG A 483 -9.17 -29.45 -0.82
N GLY A 484 -8.71 -30.50 -1.50
CA GLY A 484 -9.55 -31.59 -2.01
C GLY A 484 -10.21 -31.32 -3.36
N HIS A 485 -9.94 -30.17 -3.99
CA HIS A 485 -10.43 -29.87 -5.33
C HIS A 485 -9.35 -30.12 -6.39
N SER A 486 -9.80 -30.36 -7.60
CA SER A 486 -8.99 -30.44 -8.82
C SER A 486 -9.63 -29.63 -9.93
N LEU A 487 -8.83 -29.12 -10.84
CA LEU A 487 -9.29 -28.36 -12.00
C LEU A 487 -8.41 -28.70 -13.20
N ASP A 488 -9.02 -28.94 -14.34
CA ASP A 488 -8.36 -29.06 -15.63
C ASP A 488 -8.70 -27.85 -16.54
N LEU A 489 -7.93 -27.70 -17.60
CA LEU A 489 -8.12 -26.61 -18.55
C LEU A 489 -9.50 -26.66 -19.23
N ALA A 490 -10.03 -27.84 -19.47
CA ALA A 490 -11.33 -28.00 -20.11
C ALA A 490 -12.47 -27.52 -19.21
N ALA A 491 -12.41 -27.81 -17.91
CA ALA A 491 -13.38 -27.29 -16.92
C ALA A 491 -13.29 -25.76 -16.77
N LEU A 492 -12.07 -25.21 -16.75
CA LEU A 492 -11.85 -23.76 -16.75
C LEU A 492 -12.47 -23.10 -17.99
N CYS A 493 -12.23 -23.64 -19.17
CA CYS A 493 -12.79 -23.13 -20.42
C CYS A 493 -14.33 -23.22 -20.45
N ARG A 494 -14.93 -24.33 -19.97
CA ARG A 494 -16.40 -24.46 -19.85
C ARG A 494 -16.99 -23.39 -18.91
N HIS A 495 -16.30 -23.10 -17.83
CA HIS A 495 -16.73 -22.02 -16.93
C HIS A 495 -16.71 -20.66 -17.65
N LEU A 496 -15.64 -20.33 -18.35
CA LEU A 496 -15.56 -19.08 -19.12
C LEU A 496 -16.60 -19.01 -20.25
N GLU A 497 -16.93 -20.13 -20.88
CA GLU A 497 -18.03 -20.23 -21.85
C GLU A 497 -19.39 -19.91 -21.21
N ALA A 498 -19.65 -20.47 -20.03
CA ALA A 498 -20.88 -20.21 -19.27
C ALA A 498 -20.96 -18.75 -18.80
N GLU A 499 -19.82 -18.11 -18.53
CA GLU A 499 -19.71 -16.68 -18.22
C GLU A 499 -19.78 -15.78 -19.46
N GLY A 500 -19.96 -16.34 -20.66
CA GLY A 500 -20.16 -15.62 -21.91
C GLY A 500 -18.88 -15.18 -22.63
N PHE A 501 -17.72 -15.64 -22.21
CA PHE A 501 -16.46 -15.30 -22.89
C PHE A 501 -16.30 -16.05 -24.21
N SER A 502 -15.94 -15.31 -25.27
CA SER A 502 -15.54 -15.89 -26.55
C SER A 502 -14.32 -16.80 -26.37
N LYS A 503 -14.29 -17.92 -27.11
CA LYS A 503 -13.15 -18.87 -27.16
C LYS A 503 -11.81 -18.19 -27.44
N HIS A 504 -11.84 -17.07 -28.16
CA HIS A 504 -10.66 -16.27 -28.47
C HIS A 504 -9.94 -15.73 -27.23
N PHE A 505 -10.66 -15.48 -26.14
CA PHE A 505 -10.12 -14.95 -24.90
C PHE A 505 -9.75 -16.00 -23.85
N TRP A 506 -10.06 -17.28 -24.10
CA TRP A 506 -9.78 -18.33 -23.13
C TRP A 506 -8.28 -18.57 -22.97
N PRO A 507 -7.80 -18.80 -21.75
CA PRO A 507 -6.45 -19.29 -21.52
C PRO A 507 -6.20 -20.61 -22.27
N GLU A 508 -5.04 -20.70 -22.89
CA GLU A 508 -4.63 -21.90 -23.58
C GLU A 508 -3.82 -22.86 -22.70
N ARG A 509 -3.47 -22.37 -21.49
CA ARG A 509 -2.71 -23.15 -20.51
C ARG A 509 -3.22 -22.89 -19.11
N LEU A 510 -3.22 -23.95 -18.30
CA LEU A 510 -3.53 -23.92 -16.87
C LEU A 510 -2.37 -24.52 -16.08
N GLU A 511 -1.86 -23.77 -15.12
CA GLU A 511 -0.85 -24.21 -14.14
C GLU A 511 -1.43 -24.12 -12.74
N VAL A 512 -1.38 -25.22 -11.99
CA VAL A 512 -1.83 -25.26 -10.60
C VAL A 512 -0.62 -25.10 -9.69
N LEU A 513 -0.63 -24.05 -8.87
CA LEU A 513 0.43 -23.78 -7.91
C LEU A 513 0.00 -24.19 -6.50
N ALA A 514 0.96 -24.62 -5.68
CA ALA A 514 0.73 -24.86 -4.25
C ALA A 514 0.45 -23.54 -3.51
N GLU A 515 1.14 -22.47 -3.91
CA GLU A 515 1.00 -21.13 -3.35
C GLU A 515 1.21 -20.06 -4.43
N MET A 516 0.36 -19.03 -4.44
CA MET A 516 0.48 -17.93 -5.38
C MET A 516 1.58 -16.95 -4.92
N PRO A 517 2.54 -16.56 -5.78
CA PRO A 517 3.55 -15.57 -5.42
C PRO A 517 2.89 -14.21 -5.16
N ARG A 518 3.11 -13.67 -3.95
CA ARG A 518 2.47 -12.42 -3.50
C ARG A 518 3.49 -11.41 -3.01
N THR A 519 3.11 -10.14 -3.15
CA THR A 519 3.78 -9.06 -2.44
C THR A 519 3.43 -9.10 -0.94
N PRO A 520 4.18 -8.39 -0.08
CA PRO A 520 3.86 -8.28 1.36
C PRO A 520 2.46 -7.74 1.65
N THR A 521 1.90 -7.00 0.71
CA THR A 521 0.54 -6.43 0.80
C THR A 521 -0.54 -7.37 0.28
N GLY A 522 -0.17 -8.61 -0.08
CA GLY A 522 -1.08 -9.65 -0.58
C GLY A 522 -1.35 -9.61 -2.09
N LYS A 523 -0.76 -8.67 -2.84
CA LYS A 523 -0.95 -8.56 -4.29
C LYS A 523 -0.15 -9.64 -5.03
N ILE A 524 -0.79 -10.31 -5.99
CA ILE A 524 -0.15 -11.34 -6.83
C ILE A 524 0.98 -10.71 -7.67
N GLN A 525 2.15 -11.35 -7.66
CA GLN A 525 3.33 -10.92 -8.41
C GLN A 525 3.31 -11.49 -9.83
N LYS A 526 2.51 -10.91 -10.72
CA LYS A 526 2.38 -11.37 -12.11
C LYS A 526 3.71 -11.44 -12.87
N PHE A 527 4.70 -10.63 -12.51
CA PHE A 527 6.01 -10.70 -13.13
C PHE A 527 6.71 -12.04 -12.85
N VAL A 528 6.56 -12.61 -11.63
CA VAL A 528 7.08 -13.94 -11.30
C VAL A 528 6.37 -15.00 -12.13
N LEU A 529 5.05 -14.90 -12.25
CA LEU A 529 4.26 -15.84 -13.06
C LEU A 529 4.62 -15.77 -14.55
N ARG A 530 4.91 -14.57 -15.09
CA ARG A 530 5.41 -14.43 -16.47
C ARG A 530 6.77 -15.08 -16.68
N GLU A 531 7.69 -14.95 -15.72
CA GLU A 531 8.98 -15.65 -15.82
C GLU A 531 8.79 -17.18 -15.75
N LEU A 532 7.89 -17.66 -14.89
CA LEU A 532 7.52 -19.08 -14.88
C LEU A 532 6.93 -19.51 -16.23
N ALA A 533 5.99 -18.74 -16.79
CA ALA A 533 5.35 -19.04 -18.07
C ALA A 533 6.35 -19.12 -19.24
N LYS A 534 7.41 -18.30 -19.25
CA LYS A 534 8.48 -18.39 -20.26
C LYS A 534 9.27 -19.69 -20.21
N GLY A 535 9.42 -20.27 -19.03
CA GLY A 535 10.15 -21.53 -18.82
C GLY A 535 9.32 -22.79 -19.07
N LEU A 536 8.02 -22.66 -19.32
CA LEU A 536 7.15 -23.81 -19.54
C LEU A 536 7.40 -24.43 -20.93
N PRO A 537 7.45 -25.77 -21.04
CA PRO A 537 7.61 -26.42 -22.35
C PRO A 537 6.42 -26.07 -23.24
N PRO A 538 6.61 -26.02 -24.57
CA PRO A 538 5.49 -25.85 -25.49
C PRO A 538 4.43 -26.90 -25.21
N GLN A 539 3.18 -26.50 -25.04
CA GLN A 539 2.08 -27.43 -24.90
C GLN A 539 1.87 -28.11 -26.28
N ALA A 540 1.81 -29.44 -26.31
CA ALA A 540 1.50 -30.16 -27.55
C ALA A 540 0.21 -29.57 -28.13
N ALA A 541 0.26 -29.17 -29.40
CA ALA A 541 -0.88 -28.61 -30.10
C ALA A 541 -2.04 -29.60 -30.02
N ASP A 542 -3.07 -29.27 -29.25
CA ASP A 542 -4.31 -30.02 -29.24
C ASP A 542 -4.99 -29.79 -30.62
N ALA A 543 -4.84 -30.76 -31.54
CA ALA A 543 -5.31 -30.66 -32.91
C ALA A 543 -6.84 -30.48 -33.02
N SER A 544 -7.57 -30.58 -31.91
CA SER A 544 -9.02 -30.39 -31.83
C SER A 544 -9.49 -28.93 -31.74
N ARG A 545 -8.57 -27.95 -31.62
CA ARG A 545 -8.88 -26.50 -31.45
C ARG A 545 -8.74 -25.65 -32.73
N VAL A 546 -8.47 -26.30 -33.89
CA VAL A 546 -8.40 -25.65 -35.21
C VAL A 546 -9.56 -26.14 -36.06
N ALA A 547 -10.76 -25.85 -35.65
CA ALA A 547 -11.96 -25.98 -36.49
C ALA A 547 -12.92 -24.82 -36.11
#